data_71f62974610e99f2fbae1e86f93aa976
#
_entry.id   71f62974610e99f2fbae1e86f93aa976
#
_cell.length_a   1.000
_cell.length_b   1.000
_cell.length_c   1.000
_cell.angle_alpha   90.00
_cell.angle_beta   90.00
_cell.angle_gamma   90.00
#
_symmetry.space_group_name_H-M   'P 1'
#
loop_
_entity.id
_entity.type
_entity.pdbx_description
1 polymer ?
#
loop_
_entity_poly.entity_id
_entity_poly.type
_entity_poly.pdbx_seq_one_letter_code
_entity_poly.pdbx_strand_id
1 'polypeptide(L)'
;MGAPNNNRITELMLAASRGDHARAEALLREGADPNARDAFGQTALIYAASAGHQAVAEELVDAGADIDARNRNNKSASDLAEARGHAALAALLRNARLFVAARDGEVARLEQLLDAGVDPNALLRDEWTALMIAALNNRPQVVAALLRRGAYPDAQNATGWTALTIAERKGHEEVARLLTNGRAEKPLPALIKQPAADQSHTADIDLSDFPDHIRD
;
A
#
# COMPACT_ATOMS: atom_id res chain seq x y z
N MET A 1 10.55 -6.94 -35.67
CA MET A 1 10.03 -6.57 -34.36
C MET A 1 10.98 -5.51 -33.79
N GLY A 2 10.56 -4.23 -33.79
CA GLY A 2 11.41 -3.12 -33.33
C GLY A 2 11.47 -3.15 -31.80
N ALA A 3 12.68 -2.99 -31.24
CA ALA A 3 12.88 -2.82 -29.81
C ALA A 3 11.98 -1.66 -29.30
N PRO A 4 11.37 -1.79 -28.11
CA PRO A 4 10.55 -0.72 -27.56
C PRO A 4 11.43 0.52 -27.40
N ASN A 5 10.98 1.60 -28.01
CA ASN A 5 11.71 2.87 -28.08
C ASN A 5 11.65 3.54 -26.69
N ASN A 6 12.56 3.16 -25.79
CA ASN A 6 12.64 3.58 -24.38
C ASN A 6 12.83 5.10 -24.17
N ASN A 7 12.61 5.91 -25.17
CA ASN A 7 12.90 7.35 -25.12
C ASN A 7 11.65 8.23 -25.33
N ARG A 8 10.46 7.67 -25.43
CA ARG A 8 9.23 8.41 -25.71
C ARG A 8 8.30 8.42 -24.50
N ILE A 9 7.67 9.56 -24.28
CA ILE A 9 6.51 9.68 -23.41
C ILE A 9 5.42 8.76 -23.95
N THR A 10 4.93 7.81 -23.12
CA THR A 10 3.83 6.91 -23.51
C THR A 10 2.48 7.60 -23.41
N GLU A 11 1.45 7.03 -24.06
CA GLU A 11 0.09 7.55 -23.89
C GLU A 11 -0.38 7.51 -22.43
N LEU A 12 0.02 6.47 -21.68
CA LEU A 12 -0.27 6.35 -20.25
C LEU A 12 0.37 7.51 -19.44
N MET A 13 1.61 7.88 -19.75
CA MET A 13 2.28 9.04 -19.11
C MET A 13 1.57 10.35 -19.45
N LEU A 14 1.07 10.50 -20.68
CA LEU A 14 0.30 11.67 -21.08
C LEU A 14 -1.04 11.75 -20.38
N ALA A 15 -1.77 10.64 -20.31
CA ALA A 15 -3.02 10.55 -19.54
C ALA A 15 -2.78 10.88 -18.06
N ALA A 16 -1.72 10.31 -17.48
CA ALA A 16 -1.32 10.55 -16.10
C ALA A 16 -0.97 12.01 -15.82
N SER A 17 -0.24 12.67 -16.73
CA SER A 17 0.12 14.08 -16.57
C SER A 17 -1.06 15.05 -16.70
N ARG A 18 -2.13 14.65 -17.38
CA ARG A 18 -3.35 15.43 -17.60
C ARG A 18 -4.45 15.15 -16.58
N GLY A 19 -4.30 14.09 -15.79
CA GLY A 19 -5.34 13.61 -14.87
C GLY A 19 -6.52 12.94 -15.58
N ASP A 20 -6.31 12.45 -16.79
CA ASP A 20 -7.33 11.75 -17.56
C ASP A 20 -7.45 10.31 -17.06
N HIS A 21 -8.22 10.15 -15.96
CA HIS A 21 -8.44 8.87 -15.30
C HIS A 21 -9.07 7.84 -16.23
N ALA A 22 -10.10 8.22 -16.99
CA ALA A 22 -10.79 7.29 -17.89
C ALA A 22 -9.85 6.75 -18.98
N ARG A 23 -8.96 7.61 -19.53
CA ARG A 23 -7.99 7.19 -20.52
C ARG A 23 -6.88 6.32 -19.90
N ALA A 24 -6.42 6.66 -18.69
CA ALA A 24 -5.42 5.87 -17.98
C ALA A 24 -5.94 4.45 -17.68
N GLU A 25 -7.15 4.34 -17.15
CA GLU A 25 -7.83 3.07 -16.89
C GLU A 25 -7.99 2.23 -18.18
N ALA A 26 -8.45 2.84 -19.27
CA ALA A 26 -8.59 2.15 -20.55
C ALA A 26 -7.23 1.61 -21.07
N LEU A 27 -6.17 2.43 -20.99
CA LEU A 27 -4.83 2.03 -21.42
C LEU A 27 -4.28 0.87 -20.58
N LEU A 28 -4.50 0.89 -19.25
CA LEU A 28 -4.08 -0.19 -18.36
C LEU A 28 -4.81 -1.50 -18.67
N ARG A 29 -6.13 -1.45 -18.94
CA ARG A 29 -6.90 -2.62 -19.40
C ARG A 29 -6.45 -3.15 -20.77
N GLU A 30 -5.96 -2.26 -21.64
CA GLU A 30 -5.37 -2.62 -22.94
C GLU A 30 -3.96 -3.21 -22.81
N GLY A 31 -3.41 -3.31 -21.57
CA GLY A 31 -2.11 -3.89 -21.29
C GLY A 31 -0.94 -2.90 -21.41
N ALA A 32 -1.19 -1.60 -21.25
CA ALA A 32 -0.09 -0.64 -21.16
C ALA A 32 0.77 -0.93 -19.91
N ASP A 33 2.09 -0.92 -20.09
CA ASP A 33 3.04 -1.12 -18.99
C ASP A 33 3.04 0.10 -18.04
N PRO A 34 2.57 -0.05 -16.78
CA PRO A 34 2.57 1.03 -15.79
C PRO A 34 3.99 1.46 -15.38
N ASN A 35 5.00 0.61 -15.64
CA ASN A 35 6.39 0.80 -15.25
C ASN A 35 7.29 1.29 -16.38
N ALA A 36 6.71 1.55 -17.57
CA ALA A 36 7.44 2.16 -18.67
C ALA A 36 8.13 3.46 -18.22
N ARG A 37 9.34 3.72 -18.73
CA ARG A 37 10.15 4.88 -18.38
C ARG A 37 10.48 5.72 -19.61
N ASP A 38 10.36 7.03 -19.48
CA ASP A 38 10.81 7.96 -20.51
C ASP A 38 12.32 8.21 -20.46
N ALA A 39 12.80 9.12 -21.31
CA ALA A 39 14.20 9.54 -21.35
C ALA A 39 14.75 10.12 -20.04
N PHE A 40 13.88 10.60 -19.16
CA PHE A 40 14.25 11.17 -17.87
C PHE A 40 14.06 10.18 -16.72
N GLY A 41 13.70 8.92 -17.02
CA GLY A 41 13.38 7.88 -16.06
C GLY A 41 12.04 8.10 -15.37
N GLN A 42 11.18 8.96 -15.91
CA GLN A 42 9.84 9.21 -15.36
C GLN A 42 8.91 8.07 -15.72
N THR A 43 8.07 7.66 -14.76
CA THR A 43 6.95 6.73 -14.97
C THR A 43 5.63 7.48 -14.99
N ALA A 44 4.54 6.81 -15.42
CA ALA A 44 3.21 7.39 -15.36
C ALA A 44 2.84 7.84 -13.93
N LEU A 45 3.21 7.04 -12.91
CA LEU A 45 2.99 7.38 -11.50
C LEU A 45 3.73 8.66 -11.08
N ILE A 46 4.96 8.85 -11.54
CA ILE A 46 5.74 10.07 -11.27
C ILE A 46 5.07 11.29 -11.93
N TYR A 47 4.54 11.16 -13.14
CA TYR A 47 3.79 12.22 -13.81
C TYR A 47 2.49 12.58 -13.08
N ALA A 48 1.66 11.58 -12.72
CA ALA A 48 0.43 11.79 -11.96
C ALA A 48 0.71 12.48 -10.61
N ALA A 49 1.72 12.00 -9.89
CA ALA A 49 2.10 12.52 -8.57
C ALA A 49 2.61 13.97 -8.65
N SER A 50 3.45 14.27 -9.64
CA SER A 50 3.96 15.62 -9.90
C SER A 50 2.86 16.62 -10.24
N ALA A 51 1.78 16.18 -10.89
CA ALA A 51 0.64 17.00 -11.27
C ALA A 51 -0.49 17.02 -10.22
N GLY A 52 -0.41 16.17 -9.18
CA GLY A 52 -1.42 16.11 -8.10
C GLY A 52 -2.68 15.30 -8.46
N HIS A 53 -2.61 14.44 -9.46
CA HIS A 53 -3.74 13.66 -9.95
C HIS A 53 -3.91 12.37 -9.13
N GLN A 54 -4.54 12.48 -7.96
CA GLN A 54 -4.68 11.39 -7.00
C GLN A 54 -5.39 10.17 -7.58
N ALA A 55 -6.54 10.33 -8.23
CA ALA A 55 -7.30 9.21 -8.79
C ALA A 55 -6.50 8.39 -9.81
N VAL A 56 -5.69 9.08 -10.65
CA VAL A 56 -4.82 8.39 -11.61
C VAL A 56 -3.66 7.70 -10.90
N ALA A 57 -3.12 8.31 -9.85
CA ALA A 57 -2.03 7.69 -9.07
C ALA A 57 -2.50 6.42 -8.36
N GLU A 58 -3.71 6.42 -7.78
CA GLU A 58 -4.33 5.25 -7.16
C GLU A 58 -4.54 4.13 -8.19
N GLU A 59 -5.10 4.44 -9.36
CA GLU A 59 -5.31 3.48 -10.45
C GLU A 59 -3.98 2.85 -10.92
N LEU A 60 -2.94 3.67 -11.05
CA LEU A 60 -1.61 3.18 -11.43
C LEU A 60 -1.01 2.26 -10.36
N VAL A 61 -1.18 2.58 -9.07
CA VAL A 61 -0.73 1.73 -7.95
C VAL A 61 -1.50 0.40 -7.97
N ASP A 62 -2.81 0.44 -8.16
CA ASP A 62 -3.66 -0.75 -8.27
C ASP A 62 -3.27 -1.63 -9.48
N ALA A 63 -2.80 -1.02 -10.56
CA ALA A 63 -2.28 -1.72 -11.75
C ALA A 63 -0.82 -2.20 -11.59
N GLY A 64 -0.21 -2.11 -10.42
CA GLY A 64 1.14 -2.61 -10.15
C GLY A 64 2.27 -1.65 -10.57
N ALA A 65 2.01 -0.34 -10.56
CA ALA A 65 3.09 0.62 -10.73
C ALA A 65 4.11 0.54 -9.59
N ASP A 66 5.40 0.57 -9.94
CA ASP A 66 6.50 0.63 -8.98
C ASP A 66 6.50 1.98 -8.23
N ILE A 67 6.00 1.94 -6.99
CA ILE A 67 5.88 3.12 -6.12
C ILE A 67 7.25 3.69 -5.74
N ASP A 68 8.29 2.88 -5.78
CA ASP A 68 9.67 3.26 -5.46
C ASP A 68 10.48 3.71 -6.66
N ALA A 69 9.89 3.64 -7.86
CA ALA A 69 10.55 4.11 -9.06
C ALA A 69 11.11 5.53 -8.86
N ARG A 70 12.38 5.71 -9.21
CA ARG A 70 13.05 7.01 -9.14
C ARG A 70 13.45 7.47 -10.54
N ASN A 71 13.23 8.74 -10.81
CA ASN A 71 13.69 9.38 -12.02
C ASN A 71 15.22 9.62 -11.99
N ARG A 72 15.79 10.17 -13.07
CA ARG A 72 17.22 10.46 -13.15
C ARG A 72 17.72 11.46 -12.11
N ASN A 73 16.84 12.27 -11.52
CA ASN A 73 17.16 13.18 -10.41
C ASN A 73 17.01 12.52 -9.04
N ASN A 74 16.91 11.17 -9.00
CA ASN A 74 16.72 10.38 -7.78
C ASN A 74 15.44 10.74 -7.00
N LYS A 75 14.39 11.22 -7.68
CA LYS A 75 13.09 11.58 -7.08
C LYS A 75 12.05 10.52 -7.36
N SER A 76 11.37 10.07 -6.31
CA SER A 76 10.19 9.20 -6.41
C SER A 76 8.91 10.01 -6.67
N ALA A 77 7.81 9.31 -6.91
CA ALA A 77 6.48 9.92 -7.04
C ALA A 77 6.09 10.71 -5.78
N SER A 78 6.30 10.13 -4.57
CA SER A 78 6.01 10.83 -3.31
C SER A 78 6.89 12.06 -3.10
N ASP A 79 8.17 12.01 -3.46
CA ASP A 79 9.09 13.15 -3.35
C ASP A 79 8.63 14.33 -4.23
N LEU A 80 8.12 14.04 -5.44
CA LEU A 80 7.65 15.07 -6.35
C LEU A 80 6.27 15.62 -5.96
N ALA A 81 5.37 14.76 -5.47
CA ALA A 81 4.09 15.21 -4.92
C ALA A 81 4.32 16.21 -3.77
N GLU A 82 5.21 15.87 -2.83
CA GLU A 82 5.55 16.73 -1.70
C GLU A 82 6.17 18.06 -2.14
N ALA A 83 7.17 18.00 -3.03
CA ALA A 83 7.83 19.19 -3.57
C ALA A 83 6.88 20.14 -4.33
N ARG A 84 5.77 19.65 -4.84
CA ARG A 84 4.73 20.39 -5.56
C ARG A 84 3.56 20.82 -4.68
N GLY A 85 3.57 20.49 -3.37
CA GLY A 85 2.53 20.85 -2.43
C GLY A 85 1.32 19.91 -2.42
N HIS A 86 1.41 18.74 -3.09
CA HIS A 86 0.36 17.71 -3.10
C HIS A 86 0.49 16.80 -1.88
N ALA A 87 0.38 17.39 -0.66
CA ALA A 87 0.69 16.72 0.60
C ALA A 87 -0.14 15.45 0.84
N ALA A 88 -1.44 15.47 0.50
CA ALA A 88 -2.33 14.32 0.64
C ALA A 88 -1.87 13.15 -0.23
N LEU A 89 -1.55 13.43 -1.50
CA LEU A 89 -1.05 12.41 -2.43
C LEU A 89 0.33 11.89 -2.01
N ALA A 90 1.22 12.76 -1.53
CA ALA A 90 2.51 12.34 -1.00
C ALA A 90 2.37 11.39 0.20
N ALA A 91 1.43 11.68 1.11
CA ALA A 91 1.11 10.82 2.25
C ALA A 91 0.54 9.47 1.79
N LEU A 92 -0.42 9.48 0.85
CA LEU A 92 -0.99 8.26 0.26
C LEU A 92 0.09 7.36 -0.33
N LEU A 93 1.00 7.92 -1.13
CA LEU A 93 2.09 7.14 -1.75
C LEU A 93 3.09 6.61 -0.71
N ARG A 94 3.39 7.36 0.36
CA ARG A 94 4.22 6.86 1.47
C ARG A 94 3.54 5.72 2.21
N ASN A 95 2.24 5.83 2.47
CA ASN A 95 1.47 4.76 3.10
C ASN A 95 1.44 3.51 2.21
N ALA A 96 1.20 3.66 0.91
CA ALA A 96 1.23 2.53 -0.04
C ALA A 96 2.59 1.79 -0.01
N ARG A 97 3.71 2.52 0.12
CA ARG A 97 5.05 1.91 0.31
C ARG A 97 5.16 1.09 1.60
N LEU A 98 4.54 1.57 2.69
CA LEU A 98 4.51 0.83 3.96
C LEU A 98 3.78 -0.51 3.79
N PHE A 99 2.64 -0.52 3.09
CA PHE A 99 1.86 -1.72 2.83
C PHE A 99 2.60 -2.73 1.95
N VAL A 100 3.27 -2.25 0.89
CA VAL A 100 4.12 -3.10 0.03
C VAL A 100 5.26 -3.72 0.86
N ALA A 101 5.97 -2.92 1.66
CA ALA A 101 7.03 -3.43 2.53
C ALA A 101 6.50 -4.47 3.55
N ALA A 102 5.28 -4.27 4.05
CA ALA A 102 4.63 -5.21 4.96
C ALA A 102 4.24 -6.53 4.27
N ARG A 103 3.72 -6.46 3.05
CA ARG A 103 3.38 -7.63 2.22
C ARG A 103 4.62 -8.46 1.90
N ASP A 104 5.66 -7.81 1.42
CA ASP A 104 6.86 -8.46 0.90
C ASP A 104 7.81 -8.94 2.02
N GLY A 105 7.61 -8.45 3.25
CA GLY A 105 8.44 -8.83 4.39
C GLY A 105 9.73 -8.01 4.50
N GLU A 106 9.80 -6.84 3.87
CA GLU A 106 10.98 -5.97 3.79
C GLU A 106 11.16 -5.14 5.07
N VAL A 107 11.63 -5.77 6.16
CA VAL A 107 11.74 -5.16 7.48
C VAL A 107 12.58 -3.87 7.46
N ALA A 108 13.74 -3.89 6.81
CA ALA A 108 14.63 -2.72 6.77
C ALA A 108 13.94 -1.51 6.09
N ARG A 109 13.21 -1.75 5.00
CA ARG A 109 12.46 -0.73 4.29
C ARG A 109 11.29 -0.21 5.10
N LEU A 110 10.56 -1.12 5.77
CA LEU A 110 9.47 -0.77 6.68
C LEU A 110 9.97 0.15 7.79
N GLU A 111 11.09 -0.20 8.45
CA GLU A 111 11.67 0.61 9.52
C GLU A 111 12.12 1.99 9.01
N GLN A 112 12.72 2.09 7.82
CA GLN A 112 13.07 3.37 7.22
C GLN A 112 11.84 4.28 6.98
N LEU A 113 10.70 3.70 6.55
CA LEU A 113 9.47 4.45 6.35
C LEU A 113 8.89 4.94 7.68
N LEU A 114 8.91 4.10 8.71
CA LEU A 114 8.46 4.46 10.06
C LEU A 114 9.38 5.52 10.71
N ASP A 115 10.69 5.45 10.47
CA ASP A 115 11.67 6.49 10.90
C ASP A 115 11.43 7.82 10.17
N ALA A 116 10.98 7.77 8.92
CA ALA A 116 10.57 8.95 8.16
C ALA A 116 9.20 9.53 8.57
N GLY A 117 8.56 8.97 9.62
CA GLY A 117 7.32 9.46 10.19
C GLY A 117 6.05 8.95 9.51
N VAL A 118 6.13 7.86 8.74
CA VAL A 118 4.92 7.18 8.25
C VAL A 118 4.19 6.55 9.43
N ASP A 119 2.88 6.79 9.53
CA ASP A 119 2.07 6.24 10.62
C ASP A 119 1.96 4.71 10.49
N PRO A 120 2.39 3.92 11.50
CA PRO A 120 2.23 2.47 11.51
C PRO A 120 0.76 2.03 11.49
N ASN A 121 -0.16 2.92 11.84
CA ASN A 121 -1.61 2.70 11.86
C ASN A 121 -2.33 3.33 10.65
N ALA A 122 -1.58 3.75 9.63
CA ALA A 122 -2.17 4.23 8.39
C ALA A 122 -3.16 3.20 7.84
N LEU A 123 -4.26 3.69 7.27
CA LEU A 123 -5.31 2.84 6.71
C LEU A 123 -5.20 2.82 5.18
N LEU A 124 -5.34 1.63 4.60
CA LEU A 124 -5.61 1.40 3.19
C LEU A 124 -7.14 1.37 2.98
N ARG A 125 -7.59 1.11 1.74
CA ARG A 125 -9.02 0.86 1.46
C ARG A 125 -9.58 -0.20 2.42
N ASP A 126 -10.87 -0.08 2.75
CA ASP A 126 -11.56 -0.99 3.65
C ASP A 126 -10.91 -1.13 5.04
N GLU A 127 -10.22 -0.06 5.48
CA GLU A 127 -9.59 0.06 6.80
C GLU A 127 -8.49 -0.98 7.08
N TRP A 128 -7.86 -1.51 6.03
CA TRP A 128 -6.71 -2.41 6.19
C TRP A 128 -5.50 -1.68 6.75
N THR A 129 -4.80 -2.32 7.71
CA THR A 129 -3.52 -1.83 8.26
C THR A 129 -2.34 -2.64 7.75
N ALA A 130 -1.13 -2.05 7.83
CA ALA A 130 0.11 -2.78 7.51
C ALA A 130 0.28 -4.04 8.37
N LEU A 131 -0.21 -4.02 9.62
CA LEU A 131 -0.17 -5.17 10.52
C LEU A 131 -1.05 -6.33 10.02
N MET A 132 -2.24 -6.03 9.49
CA MET A 132 -3.13 -7.03 8.91
C MET A 132 -2.52 -7.66 7.64
N ILE A 133 -1.91 -6.83 6.79
CA ILE A 133 -1.22 -7.29 5.57
C ILE A 133 -0.03 -8.19 5.92
N ALA A 134 0.77 -7.80 6.91
CA ALA A 134 1.88 -8.63 7.39
C ALA A 134 1.40 -9.97 7.98
N ALA A 135 0.26 -9.96 8.70
CA ALA A 135 -0.35 -11.16 9.24
C ALA A 135 -0.88 -12.09 8.15
N LEU A 136 -1.52 -11.53 7.12
CA LEU A 136 -2.03 -12.27 5.97
C LEU A 136 -0.92 -13.01 5.22
N ASN A 137 0.23 -12.34 5.05
CA ASN A 137 1.36 -12.82 4.26
C ASN A 137 2.43 -13.55 5.10
N ASN A 138 2.10 -13.92 6.35
CA ASN A 138 3.01 -14.64 7.25
C ASN A 138 4.39 -13.96 7.39
N ARG A 139 4.41 -12.67 7.81
CA ARG A 139 5.63 -11.88 7.97
C ARG A 139 5.94 -11.57 9.44
N PRO A 140 6.37 -12.56 10.24
CA PRO A 140 6.50 -12.40 11.70
C PRO A 140 7.48 -11.29 12.09
N GLN A 141 8.58 -11.09 11.35
CA GLN A 141 9.56 -10.04 11.63
C GLN A 141 8.97 -8.64 11.40
N VAL A 142 8.14 -8.47 10.36
CA VAL A 142 7.40 -7.23 10.09
C VAL A 142 6.36 -6.98 11.17
N VAL A 143 5.60 -8.02 11.57
CA VAL A 143 4.64 -7.93 12.68
C VAL A 143 5.33 -7.44 13.95
N ALA A 144 6.47 -8.03 14.32
CA ALA A 144 7.24 -7.61 15.49
C ALA A 144 7.74 -6.16 15.36
N ALA A 145 8.20 -5.73 14.18
CA ALA A 145 8.63 -4.37 13.93
C ALA A 145 7.47 -3.37 14.07
N LEU A 146 6.31 -3.65 13.46
CA LEU A 146 5.12 -2.81 13.54
C LEU A 146 4.62 -2.66 14.98
N LEU A 147 4.56 -3.76 15.76
CA LEU A 147 4.14 -3.73 17.16
C LEU A 147 5.08 -2.86 18.01
N ARG A 148 6.41 -3.00 17.84
CA ARG A 148 7.40 -2.14 18.52
C ARG A 148 7.20 -0.66 18.19
N ARG A 149 6.80 -0.36 16.95
CA ARG A 149 6.58 1.01 16.45
C ARG A 149 5.18 1.55 16.76
N GLY A 150 4.36 0.82 17.49
CA GLY A 150 3.08 1.30 17.98
C GLY A 150 1.88 0.98 17.10
N ALA A 151 2.00 -0.01 16.21
CA ALA A 151 0.83 -0.54 15.51
C ALA A 151 -0.20 -1.10 16.51
N TYR A 152 -1.48 -0.86 16.24
CA TYR A 152 -2.58 -1.33 17.09
C TYR A 152 -2.94 -2.77 16.74
N PRO A 153 -2.71 -3.76 17.65
CA PRO A 153 -2.96 -5.18 17.35
C PRO A 153 -4.45 -5.52 17.24
N ASP A 154 -5.31 -4.70 17.85
CA ASP A 154 -6.77 -4.90 17.88
C ASP A 154 -7.53 -4.04 16.84
N ALA A 155 -6.83 -3.32 15.97
CA ALA A 155 -7.47 -2.59 14.88
C ALA A 155 -8.31 -3.58 14.03
N GLN A 156 -9.50 -3.15 13.63
CA GLN A 156 -10.40 -3.92 12.78
C GLN A 156 -10.53 -3.25 11.41
N ASN A 157 -10.60 -4.04 10.35
CA ASN A 157 -10.96 -3.52 9.03
C ASN A 157 -12.49 -3.35 8.90
N ALA A 158 -12.97 -2.87 7.76
CA ALA A 158 -14.39 -2.64 7.50
C ALA A 158 -15.28 -3.89 7.67
N THR A 159 -14.71 -5.09 7.58
CA THR A 159 -15.40 -6.37 7.78
C THR A 159 -15.22 -6.95 9.18
N GLY A 160 -14.58 -6.22 10.11
CA GLY A 160 -14.37 -6.61 11.49
C GLY A 160 -13.18 -7.54 11.75
N TRP A 161 -12.34 -7.80 10.74
CA TRP A 161 -11.15 -8.63 10.91
C TRP A 161 -10.02 -7.87 11.60
N THR A 162 -9.34 -8.55 12.53
CA THR A 162 -8.09 -8.10 13.15
C THR A 162 -6.91 -8.86 12.54
N ALA A 163 -5.69 -8.35 12.74
CA ALA A 163 -4.47 -9.07 12.36
C ALA A 163 -4.40 -10.47 12.99
N LEU A 164 -4.85 -10.63 14.25
CA LEU A 164 -4.88 -11.91 14.94
C LEU A 164 -5.85 -12.89 14.29
N THR A 165 -7.10 -12.47 14.04
CA THR A 165 -8.10 -13.35 13.40
C THR A 165 -7.68 -13.78 12.01
N ILE A 166 -7.00 -12.92 11.25
CA ILE A 166 -6.41 -13.26 9.95
C ILE A 166 -5.33 -14.32 10.11
N ALA A 167 -4.38 -14.14 11.05
CA ALA A 167 -3.29 -15.08 11.28
C ALA A 167 -3.80 -16.47 11.71
N GLU A 168 -4.75 -16.51 12.64
CA GLU A 168 -5.38 -17.75 13.12
C GLU A 168 -6.06 -18.52 11.98
N ARG A 169 -6.87 -17.83 11.16
CA ARG A 169 -7.53 -18.46 10.01
C ARG A 169 -6.58 -19.00 8.95
N LYS A 170 -5.46 -18.29 8.73
CA LYS A 170 -4.42 -18.72 7.80
C LYS A 170 -3.47 -19.78 8.38
N GLY A 171 -3.58 -20.11 9.69
CA GLY A 171 -2.68 -21.03 10.35
C GLY A 171 -1.26 -20.50 10.58
N HIS A 172 -1.10 -19.20 10.65
CA HIS A 172 0.20 -18.54 10.87
C HIS A 172 0.52 -18.44 12.37
N GLU A 173 0.88 -19.57 12.99
CA GLU A 173 1.01 -19.74 14.45
C GLU A 173 2.01 -18.75 15.09
N GLU A 174 3.17 -18.52 14.45
CA GLU A 174 4.16 -17.58 14.98
C GLU A 174 3.63 -16.16 15.01
N VAL A 175 2.96 -15.74 13.93
CA VAL A 175 2.32 -14.42 13.83
C VAL A 175 1.21 -14.29 14.87
N ALA A 176 0.34 -15.28 15.02
CA ALA A 176 -0.74 -15.27 16.01
C ALA A 176 -0.19 -15.13 17.44
N ARG A 177 0.88 -15.85 17.78
CA ARG A 177 1.56 -15.74 19.07
C ARG A 177 2.14 -14.34 19.33
N LEU A 178 2.80 -13.73 18.32
CA LEU A 178 3.33 -12.38 18.42
C LEU A 178 2.23 -11.34 18.66
N LEU A 179 1.11 -11.48 17.95
CA LEU A 179 -0.05 -10.58 18.08
C LEU A 179 -0.72 -10.71 19.45
N THR A 180 -0.88 -11.94 19.95
CA THR A 180 -1.44 -12.19 21.29
C THR A 180 -0.59 -11.54 22.38
N ASN A 181 0.73 -11.65 22.29
CA ASN A 181 1.64 -11.02 23.25
C ASN A 181 1.61 -9.48 23.11
N GLY A 182 1.56 -8.95 21.86
CA GLY A 182 1.49 -7.52 21.61
C GLY A 182 0.21 -6.84 22.14
N ARG A 183 -0.92 -7.57 22.19
CA ARG A 183 -2.18 -7.10 22.78
C ARG A 183 -2.04 -6.81 24.27
N ALA A 184 -1.26 -7.60 24.99
CA ALA A 184 -1.06 -7.44 26.43
C ALA A 184 -0.27 -6.16 26.77
N GLU A 185 0.57 -5.68 25.83
CA GLU A 185 1.46 -4.54 26.04
C GLU A 185 0.85 -3.19 25.65
N LYS A 186 -0.08 -3.17 24.68
CA LYS A 186 -0.71 -1.93 24.17
C LYS A 186 -2.19 -2.12 23.84
N PRO A 187 -3.09 -1.88 24.81
CA PRO A 187 -4.52 -1.83 24.54
C PRO A 187 -4.87 -0.62 23.65
N LEU A 188 -5.90 -0.78 22.79
CA LEU A 188 -6.44 0.30 21.96
C LEU A 188 -6.80 1.54 22.78
N PRO A 189 -6.49 2.76 22.31
CA PRO A 189 -7.04 3.98 22.87
C PRO A 189 -8.58 3.93 22.80
N ALA A 190 -9.25 4.32 23.88
CA ALA A 190 -10.72 4.27 24.03
C ALA A 190 -11.52 5.07 22.97
N LEU A 191 -10.84 5.82 22.10
CA LEU A 191 -11.43 6.66 21.03
C LEU A 191 -11.64 5.95 19.69
N ILE A 192 -11.09 4.75 19.49
CA ILE A 192 -11.34 3.97 18.28
C ILE A 192 -12.59 3.12 18.56
N LYS A 193 -13.74 3.56 18.00
CA LYS A 193 -14.99 2.80 18.09
C LYS A 193 -14.78 1.39 17.57
N GLN A 194 -14.91 0.39 18.45
CA GLN A 194 -15.11 -0.98 18.04
C GLN A 194 -16.53 -1.05 17.45
N PRO A 195 -16.71 -1.49 16.19
CA PRO A 195 -18.04 -1.94 15.77
C PRO A 195 -18.40 -3.12 16.68
N ALA A 196 -19.69 -3.20 17.06
CA ALA A 196 -20.21 -4.26 17.91
C ALA A 196 -19.81 -5.61 17.32
N ALA A 197 -19.18 -6.45 18.13
CA ALA A 197 -18.77 -7.80 17.75
C ALA A 197 -20.01 -8.63 17.40
N ASP A 198 -20.39 -8.66 16.15
CA ASP A 198 -21.28 -9.68 15.62
C ASP A 198 -20.42 -10.92 15.34
N GLN A 199 -20.50 -11.90 16.24
CA GLN A 199 -19.74 -13.14 16.16
C GLN A 199 -20.28 -14.12 15.09
N SER A 200 -21.17 -13.67 14.21
CA SER A 200 -21.83 -14.54 13.22
C SER A 200 -21.10 -14.66 11.87
N HIS A 201 -19.98 -13.95 11.66
CA HIS A 201 -19.24 -14.05 10.40
C HIS A 201 -18.28 -15.24 10.39
N THR A 202 -18.85 -16.43 10.17
CA THR A 202 -18.11 -17.65 9.80
C THR A 202 -17.85 -17.74 8.28
N ALA A 203 -18.01 -16.66 7.56
CA ALA A 203 -17.71 -16.62 6.13
C ALA A 203 -16.22 -16.88 5.90
N ASP A 204 -15.91 -17.78 4.96
CA ASP A 204 -14.55 -18.00 4.49
C ASP A 204 -13.96 -16.67 4.02
N ILE A 205 -12.66 -16.44 4.30
CA ILE A 205 -11.96 -15.31 3.70
C ILE A 205 -11.96 -15.57 2.20
N ASP A 206 -12.83 -14.91 1.46
CA ASP A 206 -12.77 -14.91 0.02
C ASP A 206 -11.63 -13.97 -0.39
N LEU A 207 -10.64 -14.53 -1.10
CA LEU A 207 -9.53 -13.73 -1.63
C LEU A 207 -10.01 -12.66 -2.63
N SER A 208 -11.27 -12.77 -3.11
CA SER A 208 -11.90 -11.75 -3.95
C SER A 208 -12.17 -10.44 -3.21
N ASP A 209 -12.25 -10.48 -1.87
CA ASP A 209 -12.43 -9.29 -1.03
C ASP A 209 -11.15 -8.47 -0.87
N PHE A 210 -10.01 -8.97 -1.38
CA PHE A 210 -8.73 -8.27 -1.32
C PHE A 210 -8.50 -7.47 -2.60
N PRO A 211 -7.98 -6.24 -2.50
CA PRO A 211 -7.48 -5.51 -3.66
C PRO A 211 -6.45 -6.37 -4.41
N ASP A 212 -6.54 -6.42 -5.75
CA ASP A 212 -5.75 -7.34 -6.58
C ASP A 212 -4.24 -7.25 -6.33
N HIS A 213 -3.74 -6.06 -5.99
CA HIS A 213 -2.33 -5.82 -5.65
C HIS A 213 -1.87 -6.37 -4.29
N ILE A 214 -2.76 -6.99 -3.50
CA ILE A 214 -2.44 -7.66 -2.22
C ILE A 214 -2.50 -9.19 -2.37
N ARG A 215 -3.07 -9.71 -3.48
CA ARG A 215 -3.31 -11.15 -3.69
C ARG A 215 -2.08 -11.92 -4.16
N ASP A 216 -1.16 -11.26 -4.86
CA ASP A 216 0.08 -11.81 -5.42
C ASP A 216 1.29 -11.31 -4.58
#